data_78a051a274e212513af4efad61b3c580
#
_entry.id   78a051a274e212513af4efad61b3c580
#
_cell.length_a   1.000
_cell.length_b   1.000
_cell.length_c   1.000
_cell.angle_alpha   90.00
_cell.angle_beta   90.00
_cell.angle_gamma   90.00
#
_symmetry.space_group_name_H-M   'P 1'
#
loop_
_entity.id
_entity.type
_entity.pdbx_description
1 polymer ?
#
loop_
_entity_poly.entity_id
_entity_poly.type
_entity_poly.pdbx_seq_one_letter_code
_entity_poly.pdbx_strand_id
1 'polypeptide(L)'
;MKVIKIQQNSEDWLEYRKGKSGGSEFKNLYITGLPLIGAMKAKLDELQIEYKKTAKAGELASLLTPEAIVELKLATEPKKHYYELIADRVARPITPNDYIDQLNGQSFSMMARGHILEPEALKLFNETRKTNFQGGDVVWEREDNPNIYISPDGYLEKDGKITEAIEIKCLDNAETIKAYLTNSYPKDYEPQIIKYFVVNENLEKLHFVMYTDTIPGLELQVFEITREQIAPRIAEAKAFEDQLMRMVEQDAQKIAELGF
;
A
#
# COMPACT_ATOMS: atom_id res chain seq x y z
N MET A 1 -3.52 -15.87 4.51
CA MET A 1 -4.12 -14.87 3.60
C MET A 1 -5.45 -15.41 3.09
N LYS A 2 -6.49 -14.56 3.07
CA LYS A 2 -7.79 -14.89 2.47
C LYS A 2 -7.86 -14.26 1.08
N VAL A 3 -8.28 -15.02 0.07
CA VAL A 3 -8.46 -14.56 -1.31
C VAL A 3 -9.95 -14.30 -1.54
N ILE A 4 -10.28 -13.11 -2.01
CA ILE A 4 -11.64 -12.69 -2.35
C ILE A 4 -11.68 -12.43 -3.86
N LYS A 5 -12.59 -13.11 -4.56
CA LYS A 5 -12.82 -12.87 -5.98
C LYS A 5 -13.80 -11.72 -6.12
N ILE A 6 -13.32 -10.61 -6.68
CA ILE A 6 -14.10 -9.41 -6.93
C ILE A 6 -13.50 -8.69 -8.13
N GLN A 7 -14.35 -8.30 -9.05
CA GLN A 7 -13.92 -7.62 -10.28
C GLN A 7 -13.39 -6.23 -9.93
N GLN A 8 -12.14 -5.94 -10.29
CA GLN A 8 -11.54 -4.63 -10.07
C GLN A 8 -12.33 -3.54 -10.81
N ASN A 9 -12.42 -2.36 -10.19
CA ASN A 9 -13.17 -1.20 -10.70
C ASN A 9 -14.69 -1.37 -10.82
N SER A 10 -15.27 -2.48 -10.31
CA SER A 10 -16.72 -2.60 -10.15
C SER A 10 -17.22 -1.77 -8.96
N GLU A 11 -18.52 -1.52 -8.88
CA GLU A 11 -19.13 -0.87 -7.70
C GLU A 11 -18.87 -1.67 -6.42
N ASP A 12 -18.98 -3.00 -6.49
CA ASP A 12 -18.68 -3.89 -5.36
C ASP A 12 -17.23 -3.77 -4.91
N TRP A 13 -16.28 -3.63 -5.85
CA TRP A 13 -14.87 -3.43 -5.53
C TRP A 13 -14.61 -2.07 -4.89
N LEU A 14 -15.28 -1.00 -5.35
CA LEU A 14 -15.20 0.33 -4.75
C LEU A 14 -15.78 0.33 -3.32
N GLU A 15 -16.93 -0.31 -3.13
CA GLU A 15 -17.55 -0.45 -1.81
C GLU A 15 -16.67 -1.29 -0.86
N TYR A 16 -16.10 -2.38 -1.37
CA TYR A 16 -15.21 -3.24 -0.60
C TYR A 16 -14.02 -2.47 0.00
N ARG A 17 -13.51 -1.46 -0.69
CA ARG A 17 -12.31 -0.69 -0.28
C ARG A 17 -12.58 0.34 0.83
N LYS A 18 -13.82 0.75 1.03
CA LYS A 18 -14.17 1.79 2.01
C LYS A 18 -13.71 1.41 3.42
N GLY A 19 -13.05 2.35 4.09
CA GLY A 19 -12.53 2.16 5.44
C GLY A 19 -11.39 1.15 5.58
N LYS A 20 -10.80 0.68 4.46
CA LYS A 20 -9.71 -0.30 4.46
C LYS A 20 -8.42 0.30 3.96
N SER A 21 -7.28 -0.17 4.51
CA SER A 21 -5.96 0.21 4.03
C SER A 21 -5.56 -0.64 2.84
N GLY A 22 -5.67 -0.09 1.63
CA GLY A 22 -5.31 -0.75 0.38
C GLY A 22 -3.85 -0.55 0.00
N GLY A 23 -3.34 -1.42 -0.88
CA GLY A 23 -1.93 -1.39 -1.29
C GLY A 23 -1.52 -0.09 -1.95
N SER A 24 -2.29 0.38 -2.93
CA SER A 24 -2.01 1.63 -3.67
C SER A 24 -2.10 2.90 -2.81
N GLU A 25 -2.89 2.88 -1.75
CA GLU A 25 -3.08 4.00 -0.83
C GLU A 25 -2.12 3.96 0.35
N PHE A 26 -1.43 2.84 0.57
CA PHE A 26 -0.51 2.67 1.69
C PHE A 26 0.59 3.74 1.73
N LYS A 27 1.09 4.20 0.58
CA LYS A 27 2.03 5.33 0.47
C LYS A 27 1.50 6.63 1.09
N ASN A 28 0.16 6.81 1.12
CA ASN A 28 -0.49 7.98 1.70
C ASN A 28 -0.67 7.89 3.21
N LEU A 29 -0.35 6.74 3.80
CA LEU A 29 -0.39 6.47 5.24
C LEU A 29 1.00 6.28 5.81
N TYR A 30 1.85 5.56 5.09
CA TYR A 30 3.13 5.08 5.60
C TYR A 30 4.16 6.20 5.69
N ILE A 31 4.65 6.45 6.92
CA ILE A 31 5.71 7.39 7.23
C ILE A 31 6.96 6.60 7.61
N THR A 32 7.98 6.64 6.75
CA THR A 32 9.25 5.92 6.97
C THR A 32 10.09 6.55 8.07
N GLY A 33 11.05 5.78 8.58
CA GLY A 33 12.01 6.26 9.57
C GLY A 33 11.45 6.45 10.97
N LEU A 34 12.22 7.09 11.82
CA LEU A 34 11.87 7.38 13.21
C LEU A 34 11.30 8.80 13.35
N PRO A 35 10.49 9.06 14.39
CA PRO A 35 10.07 10.42 14.72
C PRO A 35 11.27 11.33 15.04
N LEU A 36 11.04 12.63 15.01
CA LEU A 36 12.07 13.61 15.37
C LEU A 36 12.57 13.39 16.82
N ILE A 37 13.89 13.45 17.01
CA ILE A 37 14.54 13.26 18.33
C ILE A 37 13.90 14.16 19.40
N GLY A 38 13.62 15.43 19.08
CA GLY A 38 12.98 16.37 19.99
C GLY A 38 11.57 15.93 20.40
N ALA A 39 10.78 15.43 19.45
CA ALA A 39 9.43 14.93 19.72
C ALA A 39 9.45 13.67 20.60
N MET A 40 10.38 12.74 20.32
CA MET A 40 10.54 11.53 21.15
C MET A 40 10.96 11.88 22.58
N LYS A 41 11.90 12.81 22.76
CA LYS A 41 12.32 13.27 24.10
C LYS A 41 11.16 13.91 24.86
N ALA A 42 10.41 14.81 24.22
CA ALA A 42 9.23 15.43 24.84
C ALA A 42 8.20 14.38 25.27
N LYS A 43 7.97 13.34 24.45
CA LYS A 43 7.05 12.25 24.80
C LYS A 43 7.57 11.40 25.97
N LEU A 44 8.87 11.11 26.02
CA LEU A 44 9.47 10.38 27.12
C LEU A 44 9.41 11.17 28.43
N ASP A 45 9.63 12.50 28.36
CA ASP A 45 9.48 13.41 29.53
C ASP A 45 8.01 13.42 30.02
N GLU A 46 7.03 13.49 29.12
CA GLU A 46 5.59 13.38 29.44
C GLU A 46 5.26 12.07 30.15
N LEU A 47 5.84 10.96 29.66
CA LEU A 47 5.64 9.62 30.23
C LEU A 47 6.50 9.33 31.45
N GLN A 48 7.34 10.29 31.89
CA GLN A 48 8.28 10.16 32.99
C GLN A 48 9.26 8.97 32.82
N ILE A 49 9.65 8.70 31.57
CA ILE A 49 10.62 7.66 31.24
C ILE A 49 12.02 8.27 31.16
N GLU A 50 12.94 7.76 31.98
CA GLU A 50 14.33 8.22 31.97
C GLU A 50 15.08 7.80 30.70
N TYR A 51 15.87 8.71 30.15
CA TYR A 51 16.74 8.46 29.01
C TYR A 51 18.05 9.25 29.10
N LYS A 52 19.08 8.79 28.40
CA LYS A 52 20.34 9.53 28.32
C LYS A 52 20.16 10.76 27.42
N LYS A 53 20.58 11.95 27.87
CA LYS A 53 20.50 13.20 27.07
C LYS A 53 21.19 13.09 25.71
N THR A 54 22.23 12.22 25.63
CA THR A 54 23.00 11.93 24.41
C THR A 54 22.43 10.78 23.58
N ALA A 55 21.28 10.19 23.99
CA ALA A 55 20.67 9.06 23.30
C ALA A 55 20.35 9.38 21.84
N LYS A 56 20.67 8.43 20.96
CA LYS A 56 20.36 8.51 19.51
C LYS A 56 18.91 8.14 19.25
N ALA A 57 18.43 8.45 18.04
CA ALA A 57 17.03 8.21 17.65
C ALA A 57 16.56 6.77 17.90
N GLY A 58 17.36 5.76 17.54
CA GLY A 58 17.01 4.35 17.77
C GLY A 58 16.89 3.97 19.23
N GLU A 59 17.76 4.53 20.11
CA GLU A 59 17.71 4.30 21.56
C GLU A 59 16.46 4.94 22.18
N LEU A 60 16.10 6.15 21.74
CA LEU A 60 14.87 6.82 22.21
C LEU A 60 13.62 6.08 21.74
N ALA A 61 13.60 5.66 20.48
CA ALA A 61 12.47 4.91 19.92
C ALA A 61 12.24 3.57 20.63
N SER A 62 13.30 2.87 21.07
CA SER A 62 13.17 1.61 21.80
C SER A 62 12.54 1.75 23.20
N LEU A 63 12.47 2.96 23.72
CA LEU A 63 11.82 3.28 25.01
C LEU A 63 10.33 3.65 24.84
N LEU A 64 9.87 3.89 23.61
CA LEU A 64 8.50 4.25 23.28
C LEU A 64 7.70 3.02 22.82
N THR A 65 6.40 3.04 23.09
CA THR A 65 5.50 2.04 22.54
C THR A 65 5.33 2.23 21.02
N PRO A 66 4.97 1.19 20.27
CA PRO A 66 4.64 1.32 18.83
C PRO A 66 3.57 2.38 18.56
N GLU A 67 2.57 2.50 19.45
CA GLU A 67 1.51 3.51 19.39
C GLU A 67 2.08 4.93 19.49
N ALA A 68 2.88 5.21 20.51
CA ALA A 68 3.52 6.51 20.68
C ALA A 68 4.41 6.88 19.46
N ILE A 69 5.08 5.91 18.85
CA ILE A 69 5.85 6.13 17.63
C ILE A 69 4.93 6.57 16.46
N VAL A 70 3.79 5.88 16.26
CA VAL A 70 2.84 6.24 15.21
C VAL A 70 2.20 7.60 15.46
N GLU A 71 1.77 7.89 16.71
CA GLU A 71 1.26 9.20 17.12
C GLU A 71 2.25 10.34 16.80
N LEU A 72 3.51 10.18 17.16
CA LEU A 72 4.55 11.18 16.91
C LEU A 72 4.81 11.38 15.40
N LYS A 73 4.76 10.31 14.60
CA LYS A 73 4.86 10.40 13.14
C LYS A 73 3.69 11.17 12.55
N LEU A 74 2.46 10.83 12.93
CA LEU A 74 1.24 11.50 12.45
C LEU A 74 1.15 12.97 12.90
N ALA A 75 1.62 13.28 14.11
CA ALA A 75 1.67 14.66 14.59
C ALA A 75 2.65 15.53 13.77
N THR A 76 3.73 14.93 13.29
CA THR A 76 4.74 15.62 12.47
C THR A 76 4.32 15.71 11.00
N GLU A 77 3.69 14.67 10.48
CA GLU A 77 3.23 14.56 9.09
C GLU A 77 1.80 13.99 9.04
N PRO A 78 0.78 14.81 9.29
CA PRO A 78 -0.61 14.39 9.25
C PRO A 78 -0.98 13.86 7.86
N LYS A 79 -1.48 12.64 7.79
CA LYS A 79 -1.90 12.02 6.54
C LYS A 79 -3.40 12.19 6.36
N LYS A 80 -3.82 12.87 5.29
CA LYS A 80 -5.23 13.04 4.94
C LYS A 80 -5.98 11.70 4.93
N HIS A 81 -5.36 10.67 4.38
CA HIS A 81 -5.96 9.35 4.27
C HIS A 81 -6.27 8.68 5.62
N TYR A 82 -5.57 9.03 6.70
CA TYR A 82 -5.92 8.59 8.05
C TYR A 82 -7.34 9.06 8.45
N TYR A 83 -7.65 10.34 8.20
CA TYR A 83 -8.97 10.91 8.49
C TYR A 83 -10.06 10.40 7.55
N GLU A 84 -9.72 10.09 6.30
CA GLU A 84 -10.63 9.44 5.35
C GLU A 84 -11.04 8.06 5.84
N LEU A 85 -10.11 7.26 6.38
CA LEU A 85 -10.41 5.95 7.00
C LEU A 85 -11.35 6.06 8.21
N ILE A 86 -11.23 7.13 9.01
CA ILE A 86 -12.15 7.38 10.12
C ILE A 86 -13.53 7.77 9.57
N ALA A 87 -13.59 8.71 8.62
CA ALA A 87 -14.83 9.17 8.02
C ALA A 87 -15.65 8.03 7.41
N ASP A 88 -14.99 7.10 6.71
CA ASP A 88 -15.62 5.92 6.12
C ASP A 88 -16.31 5.01 7.15
N ARG A 89 -15.89 5.07 8.43
CA ARG A 89 -16.49 4.26 9.52
C ARG A 89 -17.67 4.93 10.19
N VAL A 90 -17.70 6.27 10.22
CA VAL A 90 -18.66 7.02 11.04
C VAL A 90 -19.57 7.94 10.22
N ALA A 91 -19.16 8.30 8.99
CA ALA A 91 -19.93 9.18 8.14
C ALA A 91 -21.01 8.41 7.36
N ARG A 92 -22.12 9.10 7.04
CA ARG A 92 -23.09 8.57 6.09
C ARG A 92 -22.44 8.45 4.72
N PRO A 93 -22.66 7.34 3.99
CA PRO A 93 -22.10 7.18 2.66
C PRO A 93 -22.63 8.27 1.73
N ILE A 94 -21.72 8.92 1.03
CA ILE A 94 -22.05 9.81 -0.08
C ILE A 94 -22.37 8.90 -1.27
N THR A 95 -23.53 9.01 -1.86
CA THR A 95 -23.93 8.12 -2.93
C THR A 95 -23.24 8.49 -4.25
N PRO A 96 -22.83 7.50 -5.09
CA PRO A 96 -22.20 7.76 -6.38
C PRO A 96 -22.98 8.69 -7.30
N ASN A 97 -24.31 8.73 -7.17
CA ASN A 97 -25.19 9.62 -7.95
C ASN A 97 -24.91 11.11 -7.74
N ASP A 98 -24.33 11.50 -6.58
CA ASP A 98 -23.97 12.89 -6.31
C ASP A 98 -22.81 13.39 -7.20
N TYR A 99 -22.14 12.51 -7.93
CA TYR A 99 -20.93 12.79 -8.72
C TYR A 99 -21.03 12.38 -10.19
N ILE A 100 -22.09 11.70 -10.63
CA ILE A 100 -22.25 11.21 -12.01
C ILE A 100 -22.12 12.34 -13.03
N ASP A 101 -22.68 13.51 -12.73
CA ASP A 101 -22.60 14.71 -13.60
C ASP A 101 -21.18 15.30 -13.69
N GLN A 102 -20.33 15.03 -12.71
CA GLN A 102 -18.93 15.48 -12.70
C GLN A 102 -18.01 14.52 -13.46
N LEU A 103 -18.42 13.28 -13.67
CA LEU A 103 -17.68 12.26 -14.41
C LEU A 103 -17.95 12.29 -15.91
N ASN A 104 -19.07 12.91 -16.35
CA ASN A 104 -19.44 13.10 -17.74
C ASN A 104 -18.56 14.16 -18.40
N GLY A 105 -17.35 13.78 -18.80
CA GLY A 105 -16.40 14.64 -19.51
C GLY A 105 -14.94 14.40 -19.16
N GLN A 106 -14.62 13.41 -18.37
CA GLN A 106 -13.22 13.10 -18.11
C GLN A 106 -12.55 12.60 -19.39
N SER A 107 -11.59 13.38 -19.86
CA SER A 107 -10.62 13.01 -20.84
C SER A 107 -9.83 11.78 -20.38
N PHE A 108 -9.32 11.01 -21.34
CA PHE A 108 -8.35 9.92 -21.15
C PHE A 108 -7.30 10.30 -20.09
N SER A 109 -7.19 9.51 -19.03
CA SER A 109 -6.20 9.68 -17.96
C SER A 109 -5.14 8.59 -18.02
N MET A 110 -3.94 8.86 -17.47
CA MET A 110 -2.88 7.84 -17.38
C MET A 110 -3.33 6.61 -16.59
N MET A 111 -4.24 6.78 -15.63
CA MET A 111 -4.85 5.68 -14.88
C MET A 111 -5.74 4.81 -15.78
N ALA A 112 -6.59 5.42 -16.61
CA ALA A 112 -7.43 4.68 -17.55
C ALA A 112 -6.58 3.91 -18.58
N ARG A 113 -5.50 4.52 -19.08
CA ARG A 113 -4.52 3.84 -19.93
C ARG A 113 -3.90 2.63 -19.24
N GLY A 114 -3.53 2.77 -17.96
CA GLY A 114 -3.00 1.67 -17.15
C GLY A 114 -3.92 0.45 -17.17
N HIS A 115 -5.18 0.63 -16.80
CA HIS A 115 -6.15 -0.46 -16.76
C HIS A 115 -6.39 -1.14 -18.14
N ILE A 116 -6.27 -0.38 -19.22
CA ILE A 116 -6.39 -0.94 -20.58
C ILE A 116 -5.19 -1.82 -20.92
N LEU A 117 -3.99 -1.41 -20.49
CA LEU A 117 -2.74 -2.07 -20.88
C LEU A 117 -2.29 -3.19 -19.91
N GLU A 118 -2.79 -3.22 -18.67
CA GLU A 118 -2.45 -4.26 -17.70
C GLU A 118 -2.62 -5.70 -18.22
N PRO A 119 -3.72 -6.09 -18.88
CA PRO A 119 -3.87 -7.45 -19.40
C PRO A 119 -2.84 -7.81 -20.48
N GLU A 120 -2.48 -6.84 -21.32
CA GLU A 120 -1.47 -7.02 -22.37
C GLU A 120 -0.07 -7.18 -21.75
N ALA A 121 0.25 -6.36 -20.76
CA ALA A 121 1.49 -6.43 -20.00
C ALA A 121 1.66 -7.80 -19.32
N LEU A 122 0.61 -8.30 -18.66
CA LEU A 122 0.61 -9.61 -18.02
C LEU A 122 0.82 -10.74 -19.02
N LYS A 123 0.14 -10.66 -20.16
CA LYS A 123 0.31 -11.62 -21.25
C LYS A 123 1.75 -11.63 -21.77
N LEU A 124 2.31 -10.46 -22.08
CA LEU A 124 3.70 -10.34 -22.54
C LEU A 124 4.70 -10.84 -21.51
N PHE A 125 4.46 -10.55 -20.21
CA PHE A 125 5.29 -11.06 -19.12
C PHE A 125 5.29 -12.59 -19.10
N ASN A 126 4.11 -13.22 -19.13
CA ASN A 126 3.96 -14.67 -19.13
C ASN A 126 4.65 -15.33 -20.35
N GLU A 127 4.48 -14.76 -21.53
CA GLU A 127 5.11 -15.26 -22.77
C GLU A 127 6.64 -15.15 -22.67
N THR A 128 7.16 -14.00 -22.24
CA THR A 128 8.59 -13.72 -22.17
C THR A 128 9.28 -14.57 -21.10
N ARG A 129 8.64 -14.74 -19.95
CA ARG A 129 9.20 -15.48 -18.80
C ARG A 129 8.81 -16.96 -18.81
N LYS A 130 7.95 -17.40 -19.73
CA LYS A 130 7.40 -18.76 -19.81
C LYS A 130 6.73 -19.16 -18.48
N THR A 131 5.95 -18.26 -17.94
CA THR A 131 5.20 -18.41 -16.69
C THR A 131 3.70 -18.44 -16.97
N ASN A 132 2.89 -18.70 -15.96
CA ASN A 132 1.44 -18.71 -16.03
C ASN A 132 0.84 -17.98 -14.85
N PHE A 133 1.23 -16.71 -14.66
CA PHE A 133 0.59 -15.86 -13.67
C PHE A 133 -0.88 -15.68 -14.05
N GLN A 134 -1.74 -15.93 -13.08
CA GLN A 134 -3.17 -15.65 -13.21
C GLN A 134 -3.38 -14.17 -12.98
N GLY A 135 -4.20 -13.53 -13.83
CA GLY A 135 -4.54 -12.12 -13.70
C GLY A 135 -5.65 -11.87 -12.69
N GLY A 136 -5.72 -10.65 -12.23
CA GLY A 136 -6.71 -9.82 -11.60
C GLY A 136 -7.95 -10.40 -10.94
N ASP A 137 -8.92 -9.54 -10.70
CA ASP A 137 -10.23 -9.84 -10.10
C ASP A 137 -10.18 -10.58 -8.75
N VAL A 138 -9.09 -10.37 -8.00
CA VAL A 138 -8.93 -10.88 -6.64
C VAL A 138 -8.47 -9.78 -5.69
N VAL A 139 -8.85 -9.91 -4.44
CA VAL A 139 -8.32 -9.14 -3.33
C VAL A 139 -7.73 -10.10 -2.32
N TRP A 140 -6.54 -9.79 -1.83
CA TRP A 140 -5.94 -10.51 -0.73
C TRP A 140 -6.14 -9.72 0.56
N GLU A 141 -6.86 -10.28 1.50
CA GLU A 141 -6.96 -9.78 2.86
C GLU A 141 -5.86 -10.40 3.73
N ARG A 142 -5.29 -9.61 4.64
CA ARG A 142 -4.40 -10.13 5.66
C ARG A 142 -5.22 -11.00 6.63
N GLU A 143 -4.69 -12.17 6.97
CA GLU A 143 -5.44 -13.20 7.70
C GLU A 143 -5.89 -12.72 9.10
N ASP A 144 -5.04 -11.95 9.78
CA ASP A 144 -5.29 -11.45 11.15
C ASP A 144 -6.02 -10.09 11.19
N ASN A 145 -6.13 -9.38 10.04
CA ASN A 145 -6.84 -8.11 9.97
C ASN A 145 -7.44 -7.88 8.56
N PRO A 146 -8.75 -8.13 8.36
CA PRO A 146 -9.40 -8.00 7.05
C PRO A 146 -9.53 -6.55 6.57
N ASN A 147 -9.23 -5.55 7.42
CA ASN A 147 -9.19 -4.14 7.00
C ASN A 147 -7.86 -3.77 6.31
N ILE A 148 -6.94 -4.72 6.20
CA ILE A 148 -5.64 -4.58 5.54
C ILE A 148 -5.63 -5.52 4.34
N TYR A 149 -5.52 -4.96 3.13
CA TYR A 149 -5.66 -5.72 1.89
C TYR A 149 -4.76 -5.22 0.78
N ILE A 150 -4.64 -5.99 -0.28
CA ILE A 150 -4.05 -5.62 -1.56
C ILE A 150 -4.75 -6.33 -2.71
N SER A 151 -4.83 -5.69 -3.88
CA SER A 151 -5.32 -6.28 -5.13
C SER A 151 -4.12 -6.46 -6.05
N PRO A 152 -3.63 -7.69 -6.28
CA PRO A 152 -2.54 -7.94 -7.22
C PRO A 152 -3.01 -7.84 -8.65
N ASP A 153 -2.13 -7.41 -9.56
CA ASP A 153 -2.38 -7.46 -11.00
C ASP A 153 -2.19 -8.86 -11.55
N GLY A 154 -1.42 -9.69 -10.85
CA GLY A 154 -1.31 -11.11 -11.12
C GLY A 154 -0.59 -11.87 -10.01
N TYR A 155 -0.78 -13.19 -9.98
CA TYR A 155 -0.18 -14.07 -9.00
C TYR A 155 0.07 -15.48 -9.53
N LEU A 156 1.02 -16.16 -8.91
CA LEU A 156 1.33 -17.56 -9.16
C LEU A 156 1.06 -18.39 -7.91
N GLU A 157 0.14 -19.32 -8.04
CA GLU A 157 -0.15 -20.30 -6.99
C GLU A 157 0.62 -21.59 -7.26
N LYS A 158 1.29 -22.10 -6.23
CA LYS A 158 2.00 -23.36 -6.24
C LYS A 158 1.68 -24.13 -4.96
N ASP A 159 1.24 -25.36 -5.10
CA ASP A 159 0.90 -26.26 -3.98
C ASP A 159 -0.09 -25.63 -2.97
N GLY A 160 -1.11 -24.91 -3.48
CA GLY A 160 -2.13 -24.23 -2.66
C GLY A 160 -1.62 -22.97 -1.94
N LYS A 161 -0.43 -22.46 -2.29
CA LYS A 161 0.13 -21.22 -1.76
C LYS A 161 0.48 -20.26 -2.87
N ILE A 162 0.18 -18.99 -2.65
CA ILE A 162 0.62 -17.93 -3.55
C ILE A 162 2.00 -17.46 -3.06
N THR A 163 3.02 -17.80 -3.83
CA THR A 163 4.43 -17.51 -3.51
C THR A 163 5.04 -16.40 -4.35
N GLU A 164 4.42 -16.10 -5.50
CA GLU A 164 4.87 -15.03 -6.37
C GLU A 164 3.68 -14.15 -6.78
N ALA A 165 3.93 -12.84 -6.92
CA ALA A 165 2.96 -11.87 -7.42
C ALA A 165 3.59 -10.96 -8.46
N ILE A 166 2.75 -10.27 -9.20
CA ILE A 166 3.13 -9.24 -10.16
C ILE A 166 2.33 -7.97 -9.89
N GLU A 167 3.02 -6.84 -9.90
CA GLU A 167 2.46 -5.50 -9.89
C GLU A 167 2.87 -4.80 -11.18
N ILE A 168 1.90 -4.32 -11.95
CA ILE A 168 2.12 -3.72 -13.27
C ILE A 168 1.91 -2.21 -13.21
N LYS A 169 2.81 -1.46 -13.83
CA LYS A 169 2.69 -0.01 -13.97
C LYS A 169 2.93 0.43 -15.42
N CYS A 170 1.92 1.09 -15.99
CA CYS A 170 1.98 1.68 -17.33
C CYS A 170 2.22 3.20 -17.20
N LEU A 171 3.46 3.57 -16.89
CA LEU A 171 3.84 4.96 -16.63
C LEU A 171 4.06 5.74 -17.93
N ASP A 172 4.34 7.04 -17.80
CA ASP A 172 4.73 7.84 -18.96
C ASP A 172 6.13 7.47 -19.49
N ASN A 173 6.45 7.96 -20.69
CA ASN A 173 7.68 7.61 -21.35
C ASN A 173 8.93 8.08 -20.59
N ALA A 174 8.85 9.22 -19.90
CA ALA A 174 9.98 9.78 -19.16
C ALA A 174 10.34 8.89 -17.95
N GLU A 175 9.34 8.47 -17.16
CA GLU A 175 9.57 7.55 -16.02
C GLU A 175 10.01 6.17 -16.52
N THR A 176 9.48 5.69 -17.64
CA THR A 176 9.87 4.41 -18.25
C THR A 176 11.34 4.44 -18.68
N ILE A 177 11.78 5.50 -19.37
CA ILE A 177 13.17 5.69 -19.80
C ILE A 177 14.10 5.85 -18.59
N LYS A 178 13.68 6.62 -17.58
CA LYS A 178 14.44 6.82 -16.35
C LYS A 178 14.67 5.50 -15.64
N ALA A 179 13.62 4.68 -15.46
CA ALA A 179 13.73 3.38 -14.82
C ALA A 179 14.72 2.46 -15.55
N TYR A 180 14.69 2.45 -16.87
CA TYR A 180 15.65 1.71 -17.70
C TYR A 180 17.08 2.18 -17.51
N LEU A 181 17.33 3.49 -17.64
CA LEU A 181 18.68 4.07 -17.54
C LEU A 181 19.28 3.94 -16.14
N THR A 182 18.45 3.97 -15.11
CA THR A 182 18.88 3.85 -13.71
C THR A 182 18.83 2.42 -13.18
N ASN A 183 18.30 1.48 -13.96
CA ASN A 183 17.99 0.11 -13.55
C ASN A 183 17.27 0.06 -12.20
N SER A 184 16.24 0.90 -12.05
CA SER A 184 15.54 1.09 -10.79
C SER A 184 14.08 1.49 -11.03
N TYR A 185 13.16 0.85 -10.32
CA TYR A 185 11.76 1.30 -10.30
C TYR A 185 11.58 2.60 -9.52
N PRO A 186 10.51 3.39 -9.79
CA PRO A 186 10.26 4.62 -9.06
C PRO A 186 9.98 4.34 -7.57
N LYS A 187 10.71 5.03 -6.68
CA LYS A 187 10.66 4.81 -5.22
C LYS A 187 9.29 5.05 -4.60
N ASP A 188 8.44 5.83 -5.26
CA ASP A 188 7.07 6.12 -4.81
C ASP A 188 6.20 4.85 -4.71
N TYR A 189 6.57 3.78 -5.42
CA TYR A 189 5.88 2.49 -5.35
C TYR A 189 6.41 1.55 -4.27
N GLU A 190 7.49 1.92 -3.59
CA GLU A 190 8.11 1.08 -2.57
C GLU A 190 7.15 0.71 -1.41
N PRO A 191 6.29 1.63 -0.88
CA PRO A 191 5.29 1.26 0.11
C PRO A 191 4.28 0.23 -0.40
N GLN A 192 3.84 0.34 -1.66
CA GLN A 192 2.94 -0.63 -2.27
C GLN A 192 3.62 -2.01 -2.41
N ILE A 193 4.88 -2.03 -2.83
CA ILE A 193 5.69 -3.26 -2.92
C ILE A 193 5.79 -3.95 -1.56
N ILE A 194 6.12 -3.20 -0.51
CA ILE A 194 6.20 -3.74 0.86
C ILE A 194 4.85 -4.31 1.30
N LYS A 195 3.76 -3.64 0.95
CA LYS A 195 2.40 -4.05 1.29
C LYS A 195 2.05 -5.45 0.81
N TYR A 196 2.51 -5.87 -0.37
CA TYR A 196 2.34 -7.23 -0.87
C TYR A 196 2.84 -8.28 0.13
N PHE A 197 4.03 -8.06 0.67
CA PHE A 197 4.65 -8.96 1.63
C PHE A 197 4.07 -8.87 3.04
N VAL A 198 3.50 -7.73 3.42
CA VAL A 198 2.76 -7.56 4.68
C VAL A 198 1.45 -8.34 4.65
N VAL A 199 0.74 -8.31 3.53
CA VAL A 199 -0.57 -8.98 3.39
C VAL A 199 -0.42 -10.47 3.19
N ASN A 200 0.50 -10.91 2.34
CA ASN A 200 0.73 -12.33 2.07
C ASN A 200 2.04 -12.81 2.69
N GLU A 201 1.97 -13.48 3.84
CA GLU A 201 3.16 -13.98 4.55
C GLU A 201 3.89 -15.11 3.80
N ASN A 202 3.22 -15.79 2.85
CA ASN A 202 3.83 -16.82 2.01
C ASN A 202 4.48 -16.25 0.74
N LEU A 203 4.32 -14.96 0.46
CA LEU A 203 4.90 -14.34 -0.73
C LEU A 203 6.42 -14.32 -0.62
N GLU A 204 7.09 -14.98 -1.53
CA GLU A 204 8.56 -15.05 -1.60
C GLU A 204 9.12 -13.97 -2.53
N LYS A 205 8.41 -13.69 -3.64
CA LYS A 205 8.86 -12.77 -4.68
C LYS A 205 7.72 -11.92 -5.23
N LEU A 206 8.02 -10.64 -5.47
CA LEU A 206 7.20 -9.73 -6.26
C LEU A 206 7.95 -9.33 -7.52
N HIS A 207 7.28 -9.43 -8.67
CA HIS A 207 7.72 -8.87 -9.93
C HIS A 207 7.07 -7.50 -10.12
N PHE A 208 7.82 -6.44 -9.94
CA PHE A 208 7.37 -5.09 -10.30
C PHE A 208 7.66 -4.86 -11.77
N VAL A 209 6.61 -4.74 -12.56
CA VAL A 209 6.67 -4.67 -14.03
C VAL A 209 6.29 -3.29 -14.50
N MET A 210 7.15 -2.68 -15.27
CA MET A 210 6.83 -1.46 -16.03
C MET A 210 6.58 -1.85 -17.48
N TYR A 211 5.42 -1.46 -17.99
CA TYR A 211 5.01 -1.74 -19.37
C TYR A 211 4.73 -0.45 -20.13
N THR A 212 5.11 -0.43 -21.40
CA THR A 212 4.76 0.63 -22.34
C THR A 212 4.54 0.06 -23.75
N ASP A 213 3.52 0.57 -24.42
CA ASP A 213 3.21 0.30 -25.82
C ASP A 213 3.83 1.32 -26.79
N THR A 214 4.59 2.30 -26.28
CA THR A 214 5.04 3.48 -27.02
C THR A 214 6.54 3.55 -27.28
N ILE A 215 7.34 2.65 -26.71
CA ILE A 215 8.80 2.63 -26.88
C ILE A 215 9.25 1.25 -27.36
N PRO A 216 9.42 1.06 -28.70
CA PRO A 216 9.84 -0.22 -29.24
C PRO A 216 11.16 -0.72 -28.65
N GLY A 217 11.21 -1.98 -28.23
CA GLY A 217 12.37 -2.60 -27.60
C GLY A 217 12.49 -2.34 -26.09
N LEU A 218 11.55 -1.58 -25.50
CA LEU A 218 11.49 -1.29 -24.08
C LEU A 218 10.08 -1.57 -23.49
N GLU A 219 9.34 -2.43 -24.16
CA GLU A 219 7.95 -2.70 -23.83
C GLU A 219 7.80 -3.25 -22.41
N LEU A 220 8.77 -4.03 -21.94
CA LEU A 220 8.70 -4.72 -20.64
C LEU A 220 9.99 -4.57 -19.84
N GLN A 221 9.89 -3.94 -18.68
CA GLN A 221 10.96 -3.89 -17.68
C GLN A 221 10.49 -4.60 -16.40
N VAL A 222 11.32 -5.49 -15.86
CA VAL A 222 10.97 -6.31 -14.69
C VAL A 222 12.00 -6.12 -13.59
N PHE A 223 11.52 -5.72 -12.42
CA PHE A 223 12.30 -5.61 -11.19
C PHE A 223 11.82 -6.68 -10.21
N GLU A 224 12.71 -7.60 -9.85
CA GLU A 224 12.39 -8.68 -8.92
C GLU A 224 12.76 -8.27 -7.50
N ILE A 225 11.80 -8.33 -6.60
CA ILE A 225 11.97 -8.02 -5.19
C ILE A 225 11.64 -9.29 -4.38
N THR A 226 12.58 -9.75 -3.55
CA THR A 226 12.36 -10.91 -2.69
C THR A 226 12.07 -10.48 -1.26
N ARG A 227 11.31 -11.33 -0.54
CA ARG A 227 11.03 -11.13 0.88
C ARG A 227 12.30 -10.93 1.70
N GLU A 228 13.34 -11.71 1.43
CA GLU A 228 14.61 -11.66 2.17
C GLU A 228 15.29 -10.28 2.02
N GLN A 229 15.28 -9.70 0.80
CA GLN A 229 15.91 -8.40 0.53
C GLN A 229 15.31 -7.26 1.34
N ILE A 230 14.01 -7.33 1.67
CA ILE A 230 13.28 -6.24 2.33
C ILE A 230 12.68 -6.64 3.69
N ALA A 231 13.09 -7.76 4.27
CA ALA A 231 12.52 -8.30 5.52
C ALA A 231 12.44 -7.28 6.68
N PRO A 232 13.47 -6.47 6.97
CA PRO A 232 13.38 -5.47 8.03
C PRO A 232 12.29 -4.41 7.78
N ARG A 233 12.08 -4.05 6.51
CA ARG A 233 11.09 -3.05 6.10
C ARG A 233 9.66 -3.61 6.15
N ILE A 234 9.49 -4.90 5.86
CA ILE A 234 8.21 -5.59 6.02
C ILE A 234 7.78 -5.57 7.49
N ALA A 235 8.70 -5.89 8.41
CA ALA A 235 8.42 -5.88 9.85
C ALA A 235 8.06 -4.47 10.35
N GLU A 236 8.81 -3.45 9.92
CA GLU A 236 8.51 -2.05 10.27
C GLU A 236 7.14 -1.61 9.75
N ALA A 237 6.85 -1.89 8.47
CA ALA A 237 5.59 -1.50 7.84
C ALA A 237 4.39 -2.21 8.48
N LYS A 238 4.52 -3.53 8.77
CA LYS A 238 3.48 -4.30 9.45
C LYS A 238 3.17 -3.71 10.83
N ALA A 239 4.19 -3.45 11.64
CA ALA A 239 4.02 -2.90 12.98
C ALA A 239 3.39 -1.49 12.95
N PHE A 240 3.82 -0.64 12.01
CA PHE A 240 3.25 0.69 11.80
C PHE A 240 1.77 0.61 11.43
N GLU A 241 1.41 -0.23 10.45
CA GLU A 241 0.03 -0.35 9.96
C GLU A 241 -0.90 -0.95 11.02
N ASP A 242 -0.44 -1.95 11.76
CA ASP A 242 -1.20 -2.55 12.87
C ASP A 242 -1.55 -1.49 13.92
N GLN A 243 -0.60 -0.63 14.26
CA GLN A 243 -0.85 0.43 15.23
C GLN A 243 -1.76 1.51 14.67
N LEU A 244 -1.55 1.92 13.41
CA LEU A 244 -2.38 2.90 12.73
C LEU A 244 -3.85 2.45 12.69
N MET A 245 -4.12 1.19 12.34
CA MET A 245 -5.48 0.67 12.23
C MET A 245 -6.18 0.58 13.60
N ARG A 246 -5.42 0.27 14.68
CA ARG A 246 -5.96 0.36 16.05
C ARG A 246 -6.36 1.79 16.42
N MET A 247 -5.53 2.78 16.08
CA MET A 247 -5.85 4.19 16.33
C MET A 247 -7.06 4.66 15.53
N VAL A 248 -7.18 4.26 14.26
CA VAL A 248 -8.36 4.53 13.44
C VAL A 248 -9.63 4.02 14.12
N GLU A 249 -9.61 2.78 14.62
CA GLU A 249 -10.76 2.17 15.29
C GLU A 249 -11.14 2.90 16.59
N GLN A 250 -10.14 3.22 17.42
CA GLN A 250 -10.35 3.96 18.66
C GLN A 250 -10.93 5.37 18.42
N ASP A 251 -10.41 6.09 17.42
CA ASP A 251 -10.89 7.44 17.11
C ASP A 251 -12.27 7.41 16.45
N ALA A 252 -12.54 6.39 15.62
CA ALA A 252 -13.88 6.17 15.07
C ALA A 252 -14.92 5.91 16.19
N GLN A 253 -14.56 5.09 17.20
CA GLN A 253 -15.42 4.83 18.33
C GLN A 253 -15.72 6.09 19.16
N LYS A 254 -14.70 6.92 19.45
CA LYS A 254 -14.90 8.20 20.15
C LYS A 254 -15.90 9.12 19.44
N ILE A 255 -15.86 9.16 18.10
CA ILE A 255 -16.79 9.95 17.31
C ILE A 255 -18.20 9.35 17.33
N ALA A 256 -18.31 8.03 17.22
CA ALA A 256 -19.60 7.32 17.28
C ALA A 256 -20.31 7.53 18.64
N GLU A 257 -19.57 7.68 19.74
CA GLU A 257 -20.10 7.94 21.09
C GLU A 257 -20.71 9.35 21.24
N LEU A 258 -20.46 10.27 20.30
CA LEU A 258 -21.08 11.60 20.29
C LEU A 258 -22.57 11.55 19.92
N GLY A 259 -23.13 10.39 19.58
CA GLY A 259 -24.57 10.13 19.45
C GLY A 259 -25.19 10.76 18.21
N PHE A 260 -24.80 10.32 17.05
CA PHE A 260 -25.48 10.61 15.78
C PHE A 260 -26.70 9.73 15.59
#